data_192c22c6f320421fbdc92109062e4e66
#
_entry.id   192c22c6f320421fbdc92109062e4e66
#
_cell.length_a   1.000
_cell.length_b   1.000
_cell.length_c   1.000
_cell.angle_alpha   90.00
_cell.angle_beta   90.00
_cell.angle_gamma   90.00
#
_symmetry.space_group_name_H-M   'P 1'
#
loop_
_entity.id
_entity.type
_entity.pdbx_description
1 polymer ?
#
loop_
_entity_poly.entity_id
_entity_poly.type
_entity_poly.pdbx_seq_one_letter_code
_entity_poly.pdbx_strand_id
1 'polypeptide(L)'
;MKLQLVYVLISSESDFFLEEFWVSLFSLRRFHPKDKVVVLTDHPTAERVRDRPQLTSMITDLKIIDLPDDYDGRLRSRTLKTSVRNLIDGDFLTIDTDTVICGSLDEVDNLPVKNMGMVPEMH
;
A
#
# COMPACT_ATOMS: atom_id res chain seq x y z
N MET A 1 1.66 -8.75 12.98
CA MET A 1 1.62 -9.74 11.87
C MET A 1 3.03 -10.12 11.46
N LYS A 2 3.22 -11.33 10.99
CA LYS A 2 4.47 -11.75 10.36
C LYS A 2 4.61 -11.18 8.95
N LEU A 3 3.49 -11.00 8.26
CA LEU A 3 3.46 -10.40 6.94
C LEU A 3 3.66 -8.89 7.01
N GLN A 4 4.39 -8.36 6.05
CA GLN A 4 4.42 -6.92 5.82
C GLN A 4 3.12 -6.51 5.13
N LEU A 5 2.59 -5.34 5.50
CA LEU A 5 1.39 -4.79 4.88
C LEU A 5 1.85 -3.77 3.83
N VAL A 6 1.50 -3.99 2.56
CA VAL A 6 2.04 -3.21 1.45
C VAL A 6 0.92 -2.51 0.70
N TYR A 7 1.05 -1.21 0.54
CA TYR A 7 0.21 -0.40 -0.33
C TYR A 7 1.02 0.06 -1.54
N VAL A 8 0.36 0.17 -2.68
CA VAL A 8 0.88 0.88 -3.85
C VAL A 8 0.07 2.16 -4.01
N LEU A 9 0.74 3.31 -4.02
CA LEU A 9 0.08 4.61 -4.08
C LEU A 9 0.69 5.47 -5.18
N ILE A 10 -0.13 5.85 -6.15
CA ILE A 10 0.19 6.86 -7.16
C ILE A 10 -0.94 7.88 -7.15
N SER A 11 -0.61 9.14 -6.94
CA SER A 11 -1.59 10.21 -6.81
C SER A 11 -1.13 11.45 -7.55
N SER A 12 -2.08 12.20 -8.08
CA SER A 12 -1.86 13.50 -8.71
C SER A 12 -2.62 14.59 -7.95
N GLU A 13 -2.45 15.85 -8.34
CA GLU A 13 -3.13 16.97 -7.71
C GLU A 13 -4.64 16.96 -7.97
N SER A 14 -5.09 16.27 -9.02
CA SER A 14 -6.47 16.29 -9.46
C SER A 14 -7.30 15.11 -8.97
N ASP A 15 -6.72 14.16 -8.20
CA ASP A 15 -7.44 13.01 -7.69
C ASP A 15 -7.59 13.04 -6.17
N PHE A 16 -8.35 12.07 -5.65
CA PHE A 16 -8.60 11.93 -4.21
C PHE A 16 -7.92 10.70 -3.62
N PHE A 17 -6.90 10.17 -4.29
CA PHE A 17 -6.26 8.91 -3.86
C PHE A 17 -5.54 9.05 -2.52
N LEU A 18 -4.98 10.22 -2.21
CA LEU A 18 -4.36 10.44 -0.90
C LEU A 18 -5.40 10.42 0.23
N GLU A 19 -6.57 10.98 -0.02
CA GLU A 19 -7.68 10.99 0.95
C GLU A 19 -8.21 9.57 1.17
N GLU A 20 -8.39 8.80 0.10
CA GLU A 20 -8.81 7.40 0.18
C GLU A 20 -7.77 6.58 0.93
N PHE A 21 -6.50 6.78 0.62
CA PHE A 21 -5.40 6.10 1.31
C PHE A 21 -5.38 6.44 2.81
N TRP A 22 -5.59 7.69 3.16
CA TRP A 22 -5.63 8.10 4.56
C TRP A 22 -6.73 7.34 5.32
N VAL A 23 -7.92 7.22 4.73
CA VAL A 23 -9.02 6.48 5.35
C VAL A 23 -8.66 5.00 5.51
N SER A 24 -8.10 4.39 4.47
CA SER A 24 -7.67 2.99 4.53
C SER A 24 -6.63 2.77 5.62
N LEU A 25 -5.60 3.58 5.63
CA LEU A 25 -4.48 3.47 6.58
C LEU A 25 -4.94 3.73 8.02
N PHE A 26 -5.79 4.71 8.21
CA PHE A 26 -6.36 4.99 9.53
C PHE A 26 -7.17 3.78 10.03
N SER A 27 -8.00 3.18 9.16
CA SER A 27 -8.77 1.99 9.54
C SER A 27 -7.87 0.81 9.85
N LEU A 28 -6.80 0.62 9.06
CA LEU A 28 -5.82 -0.45 9.30
C LEU A 28 -5.14 -0.30 10.66
N ARG A 29 -4.72 0.92 10.99
CA ARG A 29 -4.01 1.20 12.25
C ARG A 29 -4.86 1.00 13.49
N ARG A 30 -6.18 1.01 13.37
CA ARG A 30 -7.06 0.67 14.49
C ARG A 30 -6.89 -0.78 14.94
N PHE A 31 -6.59 -1.68 14.00
CA PHE A 31 -6.43 -3.11 14.28
C PHE A 31 -4.97 -3.54 14.32
N HIS A 32 -4.10 -2.81 13.64
CA HIS A 32 -2.68 -3.13 13.49
C HIS A 32 -1.83 -1.88 13.78
N PRO A 33 -1.77 -1.42 15.04
CA PRO A 33 -1.11 -0.15 15.37
C PRO A 33 0.41 -0.19 15.24
N LYS A 34 1.02 -1.37 15.29
CA LYS A 34 2.49 -1.52 15.30
C LYS A 34 3.04 -2.37 14.18
N ASP A 35 2.17 -2.95 13.36
CA ASP A 35 2.63 -3.80 12.25
C ASP A 35 3.30 -2.98 11.16
N LYS A 36 4.24 -3.61 10.45
CA LYS A 36 5.00 -2.93 9.41
C LYS A 36 4.12 -2.63 8.20
N VAL A 37 4.01 -1.34 7.87
CA VAL A 37 3.31 -0.85 6.69
C VAL A 37 4.33 -0.24 5.74
N VAL A 38 4.40 -0.78 4.53
CA VAL A 38 5.28 -0.31 3.47
C VAL A 38 4.42 0.31 2.37
N VAL A 39 4.81 1.48 1.90
CA VAL A 39 4.14 2.14 0.78
C VAL A 39 5.11 2.25 -0.38
N LEU A 40 4.73 1.67 -1.52
CA LEU A 40 5.48 1.79 -2.77
C LEU A 40 4.87 2.94 -3.57
N THR A 41 5.70 3.88 -4.00
CA THR A 41 5.23 5.09 -4.66
C THR A 41 6.29 5.66 -5.59
N ASP A 42 5.94 6.68 -6.36
CA ASP A 42 6.89 7.43 -7.18
C ASP A 42 7.31 8.73 -6.48
N HIS A 43 8.25 9.46 -7.09
CA HIS A 43 8.76 10.69 -6.50
C HIS A 43 7.69 11.77 -6.31
N PRO A 44 6.86 12.10 -7.31
CA PRO A 44 5.83 13.14 -7.13
C PRO A 44 4.84 12.81 -6.03
N THR A 45 4.40 11.54 -5.95
CA THR A 45 3.47 11.11 -4.91
C THR A 45 4.10 11.16 -3.52
N ALA A 46 5.37 10.76 -3.42
CA ALA A 46 6.11 10.79 -2.15
C ALA A 46 6.20 12.20 -1.58
N GLU A 47 6.46 13.19 -2.42
CA GLU A 47 6.49 14.58 -1.98
C GLU A 47 5.15 15.01 -1.38
N ARG A 48 4.05 14.62 -2.02
CA ARG A 48 2.71 14.95 -1.54
C ARG A 48 2.39 14.24 -0.23
N VAL A 49 2.85 13.00 -0.06
CA VAL A 49 2.68 12.25 1.19
C VAL A 49 3.47 12.92 2.32
N ARG A 50 4.70 13.36 2.04
CA ARG A 50 5.56 14.02 3.04
C ARG A 50 4.98 15.32 3.53
N ASP A 51 4.17 16.00 2.71
CA ASP A 51 3.51 17.24 3.10
C ASP A 51 2.33 17.00 4.06
N ARG A 52 2.02 15.74 4.35
CA ARG A 52 0.90 15.35 5.23
C ARG A 52 1.42 14.53 6.41
N PRO A 53 1.78 15.18 7.54
CA PRO A 53 2.32 14.48 8.71
C PRO A 53 1.41 13.38 9.26
N GLN A 54 0.10 13.54 9.14
CA GLN A 54 -0.86 12.51 9.56
C GLN A 54 -0.76 11.22 8.76
N LEU A 55 -0.27 11.28 7.52
CA LEU A 55 0.03 10.08 6.73
C LEU A 55 1.38 9.49 7.10
N THR A 56 2.42 10.31 7.12
CA THR A 56 3.79 9.84 7.38
C THR A 56 3.93 9.18 8.73
N SER A 57 3.19 9.65 9.73
CA SER A 57 3.21 9.08 11.08
C SER A 57 2.68 7.64 11.14
N MET A 58 1.87 7.24 10.16
CA MET A 58 1.27 5.91 10.12
C MET A 58 2.00 4.94 9.19
N ILE A 59 3.00 5.41 8.44
CA ILE A 59 3.76 4.61 7.48
C ILE A 59 5.08 4.19 8.12
N THR A 60 5.41 2.89 8.04
CA THR A 60 6.70 2.40 8.55
C THR A 60 7.82 2.70 7.56
N ASP A 61 7.61 2.43 6.29
CA ASP A 61 8.62 2.59 5.25
C ASP A 61 7.96 3.10 3.96
N LEU A 62 8.44 4.24 3.47
CA LEU A 62 7.99 4.82 2.21
C LEU A 62 9.06 4.56 1.17
N LYS A 63 8.82 3.60 0.28
CA LYS A 63 9.75 3.23 -0.79
C LYS A 63 9.42 3.99 -2.06
N ILE A 64 10.37 4.78 -2.51
CA ILE A 64 10.22 5.61 -3.70
C ILE A 64 10.89 4.90 -4.86
N ILE A 65 10.14 4.66 -5.93
CA ILE A 65 10.60 3.94 -7.10
C ILE A 65 10.67 4.92 -8.28
N ASP A 66 11.80 4.92 -8.98
CA ASP A 66 11.97 5.71 -10.18
C ASP A 66 11.19 5.08 -11.33
N LEU A 67 10.27 5.85 -11.91
CA LEU A 67 9.49 5.43 -13.06
C LEU A 67 9.70 6.41 -14.21
N PRO A 68 9.61 5.93 -15.48
CA PRO A 68 9.76 6.83 -16.62
C PRO A 68 8.75 7.98 -16.60
N ASP A 69 9.22 9.18 -16.98
CA ASP A 69 8.40 10.38 -16.94
C ASP A 69 7.20 10.35 -17.88
N ASP A 70 7.30 9.56 -18.96
CA ASP A 70 6.23 9.41 -19.95
C ASP A 70 5.11 8.46 -19.52
N TYR A 71 5.28 7.77 -18.39
CA TYR A 71 4.22 6.92 -17.84
C TYR A 71 3.14 7.79 -17.20
N ASP A 72 1.87 7.55 -17.56
CA ASP A 72 0.75 8.18 -16.89
C ASP A 72 0.49 7.51 -15.53
N GLY A 73 -0.45 8.07 -14.77
CA GLY A 73 -0.74 7.56 -13.42
C GLY A 73 -1.20 6.11 -13.40
N ARG A 74 -2.02 5.71 -14.38
CA ARG A 74 -2.51 4.33 -14.48
C ARG A 74 -1.36 3.35 -14.74
N LEU A 75 -0.46 3.69 -15.68
CA LEU A 75 0.68 2.84 -16.00
C LEU A 75 1.67 2.77 -14.85
N ARG A 76 1.91 3.88 -14.15
CA ARG A 76 2.75 3.92 -12.95
C ARG A 76 2.22 3.00 -11.87
N SER A 77 0.93 3.09 -11.58
CA SER A 77 0.28 2.24 -10.57
C SER A 77 0.37 0.76 -10.96
N ARG A 78 0.06 0.43 -12.21
CA ARG A 78 0.12 -0.94 -12.71
C ARG A 78 1.54 -1.50 -12.64
N THR A 79 2.53 -0.70 -13.04
CA THR A 79 3.94 -1.11 -13.03
C THR A 79 4.38 -1.46 -11.60
N LEU A 80 4.04 -0.62 -10.62
CA LEU A 80 4.37 -0.90 -9.23
C LEU A 80 3.65 -2.14 -8.71
N LYS A 81 2.36 -2.28 -9.01
CA LYS A 81 1.57 -3.43 -8.55
C LYS A 81 2.09 -4.76 -9.09
N THR A 82 2.57 -4.79 -10.33
CA THR A 82 3.13 -6.00 -10.92
C THR A 82 4.57 -6.27 -10.50
N SER A 83 5.24 -5.29 -9.90
CA SER A 83 6.64 -5.37 -9.49
C SER A 83 6.82 -5.59 -7.98
N VAL A 84 5.75 -5.68 -7.21
CA VAL A 84 5.83 -5.73 -5.74
C VAL A 84 6.76 -6.85 -5.28
N ARG A 85 6.66 -8.03 -5.89
CA ARG A 85 7.47 -9.18 -5.49
C ARG A 85 8.96 -8.92 -5.65
N ASN A 86 9.35 -8.12 -6.63
CA ASN A 86 10.74 -7.76 -6.87
C ASN A 86 11.22 -6.61 -5.96
N LEU A 87 10.30 -5.85 -5.39
CA LEU A 87 10.60 -4.66 -4.61
C LEU A 87 10.57 -4.92 -3.11
N ILE A 88 9.86 -5.96 -2.67
CA ILE A 88 9.67 -6.30 -1.26
C ILE A 88 10.33 -7.63 -0.97
N ASP A 89 11.22 -7.65 0.02
CA ASP A 89 11.83 -8.86 0.52
C ASP A 89 10.93 -9.49 1.59
N GLY A 90 10.78 -10.81 1.53
CA GLY A 90 9.99 -11.56 2.48
C GLY A 90 8.51 -11.63 2.10
N ASP A 91 7.72 -12.13 3.01
CA ASP A 91 6.29 -12.30 2.78
C ASP A 91 5.54 -11.00 3.04
N PHE A 92 4.51 -10.77 2.24
CA PHE A 92 3.73 -9.54 2.32
C PHE A 92 2.28 -9.78 1.94
N LEU A 93 1.41 -8.87 2.40
CA LEU A 93 0.02 -8.78 1.99
C LEU A 93 -0.18 -7.41 1.34
N THR A 94 -0.64 -7.39 0.09
CA THR A 94 -0.97 -6.12 -0.58
C THR A 94 -2.39 -5.70 -0.22
N ILE A 95 -2.55 -4.41 0.03
CA ILE A 95 -3.85 -3.80 0.37
C ILE A 95 -4.12 -2.67 -0.61
N ASP A 96 -5.31 -2.65 -1.19
CA ASP A 96 -5.71 -1.57 -2.07
C ASP A 96 -5.98 -0.29 -1.28
N THR A 97 -5.57 0.84 -1.85
CA THR A 97 -5.64 2.15 -1.17
C THR A 97 -7.06 2.65 -0.95
N ASP A 98 -8.04 2.11 -1.67
CA ASP A 98 -9.44 2.50 -1.57
C ASP A 98 -10.27 1.56 -0.68
N THR A 99 -9.63 0.73 0.13
CA THR A 99 -10.31 -0.21 1.03
C THR A 99 -10.40 0.33 2.45
N VAL A 100 -11.40 -0.13 3.19
CA VAL A 100 -11.55 0.16 4.62
C VAL A 100 -11.41 -1.16 5.39
N ILE A 101 -10.52 -1.15 6.37
CA ILE A 101 -10.26 -2.34 7.18
C ILE A 101 -11.25 -2.37 8.35
N CYS A 102 -12.05 -3.43 8.43
CA CYS A 102 -13.13 -3.55 9.40
C CYS A 102 -12.85 -4.56 10.52
N GLY A 103 -11.68 -5.18 10.52
CA GLY A 103 -11.31 -6.16 11.53
C GLY A 103 -9.84 -6.54 11.42
N SER A 104 -9.37 -7.38 12.34
CA SER A 104 -7.98 -7.84 12.35
C SER A 104 -7.67 -8.71 11.14
N LEU A 105 -6.46 -8.54 10.61
CA LEU A 105 -5.91 -9.34 9.52
C LEU A 105 -4.97 -10.44 10.01
N ASP A 106 -4.87 -10.65 11.33
CA ASP A 106 -3.91 -11.59 11.91
C ASP A 106 -4.07 -13.02 11.39
N GLU A 107 -5.29 -13.43 11.05
CA GLU A 107 -5.55 -14.77 10.53
C GLU A 107 -4.87 -15.04 9.19
N VAL A 108 -4.54 -13.99 8.42
CA VAL A 108 -3.87 -14.14 7.14
C VAL A 108 -2.48 -14.74 7.31
N ASP A 109 -1.80 -14.48 8.44
CA ASP A 109 -0.49 -15.06 8.74
C ASP A 109 -0.53 -16.59 8.84
N ASN A 110 -1.67 -17.15 9.09
CA ASN A 110 -1.84 -18.59 9.33
C ASN A 110 -2.38 -19.34 8.10
N LEU A 111 -2.64 -18.64 6.99
CA LEU A 111 -3.12 -19.27 5.78
C LEU A 111 -2.01 -20.13 5.14
N PRO A 112 -2.31 -21.37 4.71
CA PRO A 112 -1.30 -22.25 4.11
C PRO A 112 -1.06 -21.90 2.64
N VAL A 113 -0.57 -20.70 2.39
CA VAL A 113 -0.26 -20.22 1.04
C VAL A 113 1.24 -20.33 0.82
N LYS A 114 1.66 -21.06 -0.22
CA LYS A 114 3.08 -21.28 -0.50
C LYS A 114 3.71 -20.20 -1.35
N ASN A 115 3.00 -19.70 -2.36
CA ASN A 115 3.54 -18.71 -3.32
C ASN A 115 2.73 -17.43 -3.33
N MET A 116 1.49 -17.51 -3.74
CA MET A 116 0.62 -16.35 -3.83
C MET A 116 -0.82 -16.75 -3.52
N GLY A 117 -1.46 -15.97 -2.67
CA GLY A 117 -2.87 -16.12 -2.40
C GLY A 117 -3.61 -14.86 -2.82
N MET A 118 -4.84 -15.02 -3.27
CA MET A 118 -5.71 -13.91 -3.61
C MET A 118 -7.07 -14.12 -2.97
N VAL A 119 -7.68 -13.02 -2.51
CA VAL A 119 -9.06 -13.03 -2.08
C VAL A 119 -9.93 -12.85 -3.33
N PRO A 120 -10.84 -13.79 -3.63
CA PRO A 120 -11.73 -13.63 -4.78
C PRO A 120 -12.59 -12.37 -4.62
N GLU A 121 -12.77 -11.65 -5.73
CA GLU A 121 -13.71 -10.54 -5.75
C GLU A 121 -15.13 -11.09 -5.62
N MET A 122 -15.89 -10.51 -4.73
CA MET A 122 -17.30 -10.82 -4.55
C MET A 122 -18.13 -9.72 -5.18
N HIS A 123 -18.75 -10.03 -6.29
CA HIS A 123 -19.64 -9.11 -6.98
C HIS A 123 -21.09 -9.37 -6.62
#